data_59831e25f5ef3afdd33cf1080bb7e837
#
_entry.id   59831e25f5ef3afdd33cf1080bb7e837
#
_cell.length_a   1.000
_cell.length_b   1.000
_cell.length_c   1.000
_cell.angle_alpha   90.00
_cell.angle_beta   90.00
_cell.angle_gamma   90.00
#
_symmetry.space_group_name_H-M   'P 1'
#
loop_
_entity.id
_entity.type
_entity.pdbx_description
1 polymer ?
#
loop_
_entity_poly.entity_id
_entity_poly.type
_entity_poly.pdbx_seq_one_letter_code
_entity_poly.pdbx_strand_id
1 'polypeptide(L)'
;MQIKDIVKKVKQIEIRTRKRTENTLMGQYHSAFKGQGMTFSEVRPYQFGDDIRRIDWNKTARFKEPYVKVMEEERELTMMILVDISASMNYGTKIQLKRELVAEISASLGFSAAGNNDKVGLILFADKVYKVIPPQKGRKHILAIISTILTADYVEAEANINAALEYMMHVFKKKSLAFLFSDFADDFDDKLLKIASKKHQL
;
A
#
# COMPACT_ATOMS: atom_id res chain seq x y z
N MET A 1 -22.96 -6.94 -13.80
CA MET A 1 -22.76 -7.90 -12.70
C MET A 1 -23.68 -7.52 -11.55
N GLN A 2 -24.46 -8.45 -10.97
CA GLN A 2 -25.39 -8.10 -9.89
C GLN A 2 -24.59 -7.87 -8.57
N ILE A 3 -25.11 -7.01 -7.68
CA ILE A 3 -24.45 -6.68 -6.40
C ILE A 3 -24.15 -7.96 -5.57
N LYS A 4 -25.07 -8.94 -5.62
CA LYS A 4 -24.88 -10.23 -4.93
C LYS A 4 -23.66 -11.00 -5.43
N ASP A 5 -23.39 -10.96 -6.75
CA ASP A 5 -22.24 -11.65 -7.35
C ASP A 5 -20.93 -10.99 -6.94
N ILE A 6 -20.92 -9.64 -6.86
CA ILE A 6 -19.76 -8.87 -6.40
C ILE A 6 -19.43 -9.22 -4.95
N VAL A 7 -20.41 -9.20 -4.06
CA VAL A 7 -20.23 -9.54 -2.64
C VAL A 7 -19.72 -10.97 -2.48
N LYS A 8 -20.27 -11.92 -3.24
CA LYS A 8 -19.82 -13.32 -3.23
C LYS A 8 -18.36 -13.42 -3.70
N LYS A 9 -18.00 -12.70 -4.75
CA LYS A 9 -16.66 -12.70 -5.34
C LYS A 9 -15.63 -12.04 -4.40
N VAL A 10 -15.95 -10.90 -3.82
CA VAL A 10 -15.13 -10.22 -2.80
C VAL A 10 -14.86 -11.16 -1.62
N LYS A 11 -15.90 -11.86 -1.14
CA LYS A 11 -15.76 -12.83 -0.04
C LYS A 11 -14.90 -14.05 -0.42
N GLN A 12 -15.03 -14.55 -1.65
CA GLN A 12 -14.18 -15.63 -2.15
C GLN A 12 -12.71 -15.22 -2.26
N ILE A 13 -12.45 -14.02 -2.79
CA ILE A 13 -11.11 -13.44 -2.88
C ILE A 13 -10.52 -13.32 -1.48
N GLU A 14 -11.27 -12.76 -0.53
CA GLU A 14 -10.83 -12.62 0.85
C GLU A 14 -10.43 -13.96 1.48
N ILE A 15 -11.25 -15.00 1.35
CA ILE A 15 -10.99 -16.33 1.92
C ILE A 15 -9.74 -16.96 1.30
N ARG A 16 -9.59 -16.87 -0.03
CA ARG A 16 -8.42 -17.41 -0.74
C ARG A 16 -7.13 -16.69 -0.35
N THR A 17 -7.22 -15.38 -0.28
CA THR A 17 -6.06 -14.52 0.00
C THR A 17 -5.59 -14.70 1.43
N ARG A 18 -6.49 -14.73 2.40
CA ARG A 18 -6.15 -14.90 3.82
C ARG A 18 -5.33 -16.17 4.07
N LYS A 19 -5.69 -17.28 3.47
CA LYS A 19 -4.93 -18.53 3.57
C LYS A 19 -3.52 -18.45 2.97
N ARG A 20 -3.32 -17.61 1.94
CA ARG A 20 -2.01 -17.42 1.29
C ARG A 20 -1.14 -16.41 2.03
N THR A 21 -1.73 -15.34 2.56
CA THR A 21 -1.00 -14.23 3.21
C THR A 21 -0.38 -14.67 4.54
N GLU A 22 -1.07 -15.54 5.30
CA GLU A 22 -0.54 -16.06 6.56
C GLU A 22 0.76 -16.87 6.40
N ASN A 23 1.04 -17.42 5.21
CA ASN A 23 2.16 -18.34 5.01
C ASN A 23 3.36 -17.80 4.21
N THR A 24 3.22 -16.74 3.40
CA THR A 24 4.29 -16.45 2.40
C THR A 24 4.71 -14.97 2.32
N LEU A 25 3.82 -14.01 2.49
CA LEU A 25 4.10 -12.60 2.21
C LEU A 25 4.55 -11.79 3.44
N MET A 26 4.24 -12.23 4.65
CA MET A 26 4.58 -11.49 5.88
C MET A 26 6.09 -11.32 6.07
N GLY A 27 6.90 -12.33 5.77
CA GLY A 27 8.35 -12.28 5.98
C GLY A 27 9.10 -11.38 5.00
N GLN A 28 8.67 -11.34 3.74
CA GLN A 28 9.35 -10.57 2.69
C GLN A 28 8.96 -9.09 2.69
N TYR A 29 7.72 -8.78 3.09
CA TYR A 29 7.23 -7.42 3.17
C TYR A 29 7.97 -6.59 4.23
N HIS A 30 8.31 -7.18 5.38
CA HIS A 30 9.03 -6.50 6.46
C HIS A 30 10.48 -6.14 6.11
N SER A 31 11.15 -6.90 5.25
CA SER A 31 12.57 -6.68 4.95
C SER A 31 12.82 -5.53 3.96
N ALA A 32 11.85 -5.21 3.13
CA ALA A 32 12.00 -4.21 2.06
C ALA A 32 11.83 -2.75 2.55
N PHE A 33 11.19 -2.52 3.70
CA PHE A 33 10.78 -1.18 4.11
C PHE A 33 11.26 -0.80 5.50
N LYS A 34 12.30 0.03 5.57
CA LYS A 34 12.70 0.75 6.80
C LYS A 34 12.05 2.13 6.82
N GLY A 35 11.02 2.33 7.63
CA GLY A 35 10.34 3.63 7.83
C GLY A 35 11.22 4.62 8.61
N GLN A 36 10.88 5.91 8.57
CA GLN A 36 11.64 7.00 9.22
C GLN A 36 10.91 7.60 10.44
N GLY A 37 9.98 6.90 11.05
CA GLY A 37 9.32 7.34 12.29
C GLY A 37 9.94 6.69 13.51
N MET A 38 10.18 7.46 14.57
CA MET A 38 10.60 6.93 15.87
C MET A 38 9.47 7.13 16.87
N THR A 39 8.93 6.04 17.42
CA THR A 39 7.94 6.07 18.50
C THR A 39 8.59 5.64 19.79
N PHE A 40 8.16 6.27 20.87
CA PHE A 40 8.59 5.87 22.20
C PHE A 40 8.13 4.43 22.49
N SER A 41 9.06 3.53 22.79
CA SER A 41 8.78 2.14 23.14
C SER A 41 8.79 1.94 24.63
N GLU A 42 9.94 2.16 25.26
CA GLU A 42 10.12 1.95 26.68
C GLU A 42 11.23 2.83 27.26
N VAL A 43 11.40 2.78 28.58
CA VAL A 43 12.53 3.39 29.26
C VAL A 43 13.29 2.31 30.02
N ARG A 44 14.56 2.12 29.67
CA ARG A 44 15.47 1.19 30.34
C ARG A 44 16.64 1.89 31.01
N PRO A 45 17.34 1.23 31.93
CA PRO A 45 18.59 1.76 32.47
C PRO A 45 19.60 2.06 31.35
N TYR A 46 20.34 3.14 31.49
CA TYR A 46 21.41 3.55 30.60
C TYR A 46 22.50 2.47 30.53
N GLN A 47 22.97 2.17 29.34
CA GLN A 47 24.13 1.31 29.10
C GLN A 47 25.23 2.12 28.40
N PHE A 48 26.48 1.77 28.67
CA PHE A 48 27.60 2.45 28.04
C PHE A 48 27.51 2.33 26.51
N GLY A 49 27.51 3.49 25.84
CA GLY A 49 27.33 3.59 24.38
C GLY A 49 25.94 4.10 23.96
N ASP A 50 24.98 4.24 24.87
CA ASP A 50 23.70 4.87 24.55
C ASP A 50 23.85 6.38 24.30
N ASP A 51 22.98 6.92 23.42
CA ASP A 51 22.95 8.33 23.11
C ASP A 51 22.44 9.14 24.33
N ILE A 52 23.33 9.96 24.90
CA ILE A 52 23.07 10.81 26.08
C ILE A 52 21.88 11.77 25.85
N ARG A 53 21.59 12.15 24.61
CA ARG A 53 20.43 13.00 24.25
C ARG A 53 19.08 12.33 24.51
N ARG A 54 19.07 11.00 24.64
CA ARG A 54 17.86 10.19 24.89
C ARG A 54 17.63 9.92 26.38
N ILE A 55 18.43 10.48 27.29
CA ILE A 55 18.24 10.32 28.73
C ILE A 55 16.90 10.91 29.15
N ASP A 56 16.10 10.11 29.86
CA ASP A 56 14.88 10.55 30.53
C ASP A 56 15.22 11.15 31.89
N TRP A 57 15.41 12.45 31.93
CA TRP A 57 15.77 13.16 33.15
C TRP A 57 14.72 13.05 34.24
N ASN A 58 13.45 12.89 33.90
CA ASN A 58 12.37 12.74 34.90
C ASN A 58 12.44 11.39 35.64
N LYS A 59 12.67 10.29 34.88
CA LYS A 59 12.88 8.97 35.49
C LYS A 59 14.23 8.89 36.23
N THR A 60 15.28 9.42 35.61
CA THR A 60 16.62 9.47 36.25
C THR A 60 16.58 10.16 37.61
N ALA A 61 15.85 11.28 37.73
CA ALA A 61 15.71 11.99 39.00
C ALA A 61 14.96 11.18 40.07
N ARG A 62 14.02 10.31 39.67
CA ARG A 62 13.23 9.47 40.60
C ARG A 62 14.00 8.24 41.07
N PHE A 63 14.77 7.60 40.21
CA PHE A 63 15.42 6.32 40.48
C PHE A 63 16.91 6.47 40.84
N LYS A 64 17.46 7.69 40.77
CA LYS A 64 18.88 8.00 41.05
C LYS A 64 19.89 7.27 40.14
N GLU A 65 19.41 6.65 39.08
CA GLU A 65 20.20 6.01 38.04
C GLU A 65 19.80 6.55 36.69
N PRO A 66 20.73 6.70 35.74
CA PRO A 66 20.37 7.22 34.41
C PRO A 66 19.49 6.24 33.63
N TYR A 67 18.39 6.74 33.13
CA TYR A 67 17.44 6.01 32.29
C TYR A 67 17.40 6.62 30.88
N VAL A 68 17.31 5.76 29.84
CA VAL A 68 17.27 6.14 28.43
C VAL A 68 15.91 5.78 27.81
N LYS A 69 15.36 6.70 27.04
CA LYS A 69 14.19 6.44 26.19
C LYS A 69 14.61 5.56 25.02
N VAL A 70 14.08 4.35 24.97
CA VAL A 70 14.19 3.47 23.81
C VAL A 70 13.12 3.91 22.82
N MET A 71 13.57 4.29 21.64
CA MET A 71 12.69 4.66 20.56
C MET A 71 12.67 3.50 19.56
N GLU A 72 11.49 2.97 19.28
CA GLU A 72 11.27 2.05 18.18
C GLU A 72 10.88 2.80 16.93
N GLU A 73 11.36 2.34 15.80
CA GLU A 73 11.00 2.90 14.50
C GLU A 73 9.58 2.46 14.16
N GLU A 74 8.60 3.35 14.35
CA GLU A 74 7.22 3.08 13.96
C GLU A 74 7.11 3.18 12.44
N ARG A 75 6.91 2.05 11.82
CA ARG A 75 6.87 1.89 10.36
C ARG A 75 5.45 1.84 9.85
N GLU A 76 4.71 2.93 9.99
CA GLU A 76 3.44 3.07 9.30
C GLU A 76 3.71 3.35 7.82
N LEU A 77 3.57 2.33 7.00
CA LEU A 77 3.71 2.46 5.56
C LEU A 77 2.38 2.88 4.92
N THR A 78 2.51 3.60 3.82
CA THR A 78 1.38 3.88 2.94
C THR A 78 1.59 3.11 1.65
N MET A 79 0.64 2.25 1.31
CA MET A 79 0.59 1.51 0.05
C MET A 79 -0.41 2.18 -0.89
N MET A 80 0.00 2.45 -2.11
CA MET A 80 -0.87 2.94 -3.18
C MET A 80 -0.99 1.90 -4.27
N ILE A 81 -2.22 1.57 -4.62
CA ILE A 81 -2.55 0.66 -5.71
C ILE A 81 -3.04 1.52 -6.88
N LEU A 82 -2.32 1.51 -7.99
CA LEU A 82 -2.69 2.20 -9.23
C LEU A 82 -3.20 1.15 -10.21
N VAL A 83 -4.45 1.29 -10.64
CA VAL A 83 -5.10 0.33 -11.53
C VAL A 83 -5.58 1.02 -12.79
N ASP A 84 -5.09 0.52 -13.89
CA ASP A 84 -5.54 0.87 -15.22
C ASP A 84 -6.95 0.33 -15.46
N ILE A 85 -7.84 1.21 -15.91
CA ILE A 85 -9.23 0.90 -16.30
C ILE A 85 -9.50 1.23 -17.76
N SER A 86 -8.46 1.29 -18.59
CA SER A 86 -8.60 1.43 -20.04
C SER A 86 -9.29 0.22 -20.67
N ALA A 87 -9.74 0.36 -21.91
CA ALA A 87 -10.46 -0.70 -22.62
C ALA A 87 -9.64 -1.99 -22.72
N SER A 88 -8.31 -1.89 -22.85
CA SER A 88 -7.41 -3.04 -22.95
C SER A 88 -7.45 -3.95 -21.72
N MET A 89 -7.76 -3.39 -20.55
CA MET A 89 -7.89 -4.12 -19.29
C MET A 89 -9.22 -4.88 -19.16
N ASN A 90 -10.20 -4.62 -20.04
CA ASN A 90 -11.48 -5.34 -20.03
C ASN A 90 -11.41 -6.73 -20.69
N TYR A 91 -10.28 -7.07 -21.27
CA TYR A 91 -10.06 -8.38 -21.87
C TYR A 91 -9.56 -9.39 -20.82
N GLY A 92 -9.65 -10.65 -21.17
CA GLY A 92 -9.19 -11.73 -20.30
C GLY A 92 -9.03 -13.04 -21.06
N THR A 93 -8.61 -14.06 -20.35
CA THR A 93 -8.57 -15.42 -20.84
C THR A 93 -9.94 -16.11 -20.64
N LYS A 94 -10.11 -17.31 -21.19
CA LYS A 94 -11.30 -18.15 -20.91
C LYS A 94 -11.47 -18.48 -19.42
N ILE A 95 -10.43 -18.34 -18.62
CA ILE A 95 -10.39 -18.73 -17.20
C ILE A 95 -10.69 -17.54 -16.30
N GLN A 96 -10.13 -16.36 -16.58
CA GLN A 96 -10.22 -15.20 -15.69
C GLN A 96 -10.06 -13.88 -16.47
N LEU A 97 -10.83 -12.86 -16.08
CA LEU A 97 -10.67 -11.49 -16.58
C LEU A 97 -9.46 -10.83 -15.91
N LYS A 98 -8.74 -9.95 -16.64
CA LYS A 98 -7.61 -9.17 -16.09
C LYS A 98 -8.01 -8.45 -14.80
N ARG A 99 -9.21 -7.84 -14.76
CA ARG A 99 -9.74 -7.15 -13.58
C ARG A 99 -9.83 -8.04 -12.35
N GLU A 100 -10.21 -9.30 -12.53
CA GLU A 100 -10.36 -10.24 -11.42
C GLU A 100 -9.00 -10.61 -10.85
N LEU A 101 -8.02 -10.80 -11.74
CA LEU A 101 -6.63 -11.04 -11.34
C LEU A 101 -6.06 -9.84 -10.57
N VAL A 102 -6.27 -8.62 -11.08
CA VAL A 102 -5.84 -7.39 -10.38
C VAL A 102 -6.51 -7.27 -9.02
N ALA A 103 -7.81 -7.57 -8.92
CA ALA A 103 -8.53 -7.55 -7.64
C ALA A 103 -7.98 -8.60 -6.65
N GLU A 104 -7.62 -9.80 -7.12
CA GLU A 104 -7.02 -10.85 -6.28
C GLU A 104 -5.63 -10.46 -5.77
N ILE A 105 -4.77 -9.90 -6.64
CA ILE A 105 -3.44 -9.44 -6.24
C ILE A 105 -3.55 -8.25 -5.28
N SER A 106 -4.41 -7.27 -5.59
CA SER A 106 -4.68 -6.12 -4.73
C SER A 106 -5.21 -6.53 -3.36
N ALA A 107 -6.05 -7.57 -3.30
CA ALA A 107 -6.52 -8.14 -2.05
C ALA A 107 -5.37 -8.77 -1.23
N SER A 108 -4.49 -9.54 -1.89
CA SER A 108 -3.32 -10.12 -1.24
C SER A 108 -2.43 -9.07 -0.59
N LEU A 109 -2.09 -8.04 -1.36
CA LEU A 109 -1.27 -6.93 -0.91
C LEU A 109 -1.97 -6.14 0.21
N GLY A 110 -3.25 -5.81 0.01
CA GLY A 110 -4.04 -5.05 0.95
C GLY A 110 -4.23 -5.76 2.29
N PHE A 111 -4.52 -7.06 2.30
CA PHE A 111 -4.65 -7.81 3.56
C PHE A 111 -3.30 -8.02 4.26
N SER A 112 -2.20 -8.14 3.50
CA SER A 112 -0.85 -8.14 4.07
C SER A 112 -0.53 -6.81 4.76
N ALA A 113 -0.82 -5.69 4.08
CA ALA A 113 -0.67 -4.36 4.64
C ALA A 113 -1.54 -4.14 5.90
N ALA A 114 -2.79 -4.64 5.89
CA ALA A 114 -3.66 -4.56 7.07
C ALA A 114 -3.13 -5.36 8.26
N GLY A 115 -2.50 -6.50 8.02
CA GLY A 115 -1.84 -7.29 9.06
C GLY A 115 -0.70 -6.53 9.75
N ASN A 116 -0.04 -5.62 9.01
CA ASN A 116 1.03 -4.76 9.49
C ASN A 116 0.54 -3.38 9.98
N ASN A 117 -0.77 -3.17 10.04
CA ASN A 117 -1.39 -1.89 10.40
C ASN A 117 -1.03 -0.72 9.45
N ASP A 118 -0.70 -1.01 8.20
CA ASP A 118 -0.38 -0.04 7.16
C ASP A 118 -1.63 0.56 6.52
N LYS A 119 -1.46 1.71 5.85
CA LYS A 119 -2.53 2.37 5.08
C LYS A 119 -2.50 1.93 3.63
N VAL A 120 -3.67 1.67 3.06
CA VAL A 120 -3.82 1.31 1.65
C VAL A 120 -4.74 2.29 0.95
N GLY A 121 -4.31 2.80 -0.21
CA GLY A 121 -5.10 3.66 -1.09
C GLY A 121 -5.21 3.08 -2.50
N LEU A 122 -6.10 3.64 -3.30
CA LEU A 122 -6.35 3.23 -4.69
C LEU A 122 -6.42 4.46 -5.59
N ILE A 123 -5.83 4.34 -6.77
CA ILE A 123 -6.00 5.25 -7.90
C ILE A 123 -6.47 4.43 -9.09
N LEU A 124 -7.64 4.76 -9.65
CA LEU A 124 -8.10 4.24 -10.93
C LEU A 124 -7.81 5.27 -12.00
N PHE A 125 -7.19 4.86 -13.09
CA PHE A 125 -6.80 5.72 -14.19
C PHE A 125 -7.02 5.07 -15.56
N ALA A 126 -7.17 5.90 -16.59
CA ALA A 126 -7.05 5.56 -18.01
C ALA A 126 -6.31 6.74 -18.68
N ASP A 127 -6.94 7.54 -19.55
CA ASP A 127 -6.37 8.78 -20.10
C ASP A 127 -6.04 9.84 -19.02
N LYS A 128 -6.73 9.76 -17.89
CA LYS A 128 -6.56 10.60 -16.69
C LYS A 128 -6.90 9.79 -15.42
N VAL A 129 -6.78 10.43 -14.27
CA VAL A 129 -7.25 9.84 -13.00
C VAL A 129 -8.77 9.97 -12.90
N TYR A 130 -9.46 8.84 -12.74
CA TYR A 130 -10.92 8.77 -12.66
C TYR A 130 -11.42 8.69 -11.21
N LYS A 131 -10.72 7.95 -10.37
CA LYS A 131 -11.13 7.78 -8.99
C LYS A 131 -9.93 7.60 -8.07
N VAL A 132 -10.02 8.22 -6.91
CA VAL A 132 -9.02 8.08 -5.86
C VAL A 132 -9.71 7.67 -4.57
N ILE A 133 -9.21 6.64 -3.94
CA ILE A 133 -9.56 6.27 -2.57
C ILE A 133 -8.33 6.60 -1.70
N PRO A 134 -8.45 7.55 -0.77
CA PRO A 134 -7.33 7.96 0.07
C PRO A 134 -6.85 6.80 0.95
N PRO A 135 -5.56 6.77 1.31
CA PRO A 135 -5.00 5.72 2.15
C PRO A 135 -5.63 5.68 3.53
N GLN A 136 -6.22 4.56 3.88
CA GLN A 136 -6.79 4.30 5.21
C GLN A 136 -6.45 2.88 5.67
N LYS A 137 -6.56 2.66 6.97
CA LYS A 137 -6.34 1.35 7.60
C LYS A 137 -7.61 0.52 7.65
N GLY A 138 -7.41 -0.76 7.80
CA GLY A 138 -8.43 -1.68 8.22
C GLY A 138 -9.10 -2.47 7.10
N ARG A 139 -9.56 -3.65 7.49
CA ARG A 139 -10.14 -4.66 6.60
C ARG A 139 -11.33 -4.14 5.78
N LYS A 140 -12.22 -3.35 6.38
CA LYS A 140 -13.39 -2.81 5.67
C LYS A 140 -12.99 -1.91 4.50
N HIS A 141 -11.93 -1.14 4.69
CA HIS A 141 -11.40 -0.25 3.66
C HIS A 141 -10.81 -1.04 2.49
N ILE A 142 -10.09 -2.12 2.77
CA ILE A 142 -9.55 -3.00 1.72
C ILE A 142 -10.66 -3.68 0.93
N LEU A 143 -11.72 -4.15 1.60
CA LEU A 143 -12.88 -4.72 0.92
C LEU A 143 -13.57 -3.68 0.02
N ALA A 144 -13.62 -2.41 0.43
CA ALA A 144 -14.14 -1.32 -0.41
C ALA A 144 -13.24 -1.08 -1.64
N ILE A 145 -11.91 -1.12 -1.49
CA ILE A 145 -10.95 -1.04 -2.62
C ILE A 145 -11.20 -2.19 -3.60
N ILE A 146 -11.25 -3.43 -3.13
CA ILE A 146 -11.48 -4.62 -3.97
C ILE A 146 -12.82 -4.50 -4.70
N SER A 147 -13.88 -4.12 -3.99
CA SER A 147 -15.20 -3.88 -4.59
C SER A 147 -15.13 -2.81 -5.68
N THR A 148 -14.42 -1.72 -5.43
CA THR A 148 -14.26 -0.63 -6.40
C THR A 148 -13.53 -1.11 -7.67
N ILE A 149 -12.47 -1.90 -7.54
CA ILE A 149 -11.76 -2.48 -8.70
C ILE A 149 -12.69 -3.39 -9.51
N LEU A 150 -13.47 -4.24 -8.83
CA LEU A 150 -14.38 -5.17 -9.50
C LEU A 150 -15.58 -4.49 -10.18
N THR A 151 -15.99 -3.32 -9.68
CA THR A 151 -17.16 -2.58 -10.17
C THR A 151 -16.80 -1.39 -11.04
N ALA A 152 -15.51 -1.12 -11.25
CA ALA A 152 -15.08 -0.02 -12.10
C ALA A 152 -15.62 -0.22 -13.54
N ASP A 153 -16.20 0.83 -14.09
CA ASP A 153 -16.51 0.87 -15.51
C ASP A 153 -15.22 1.10 -16.31
N TYR A 154 -15.04 0.33 -17.38
CA TYR A 154 -13.91 0.54 -18.26
C TYR A 154 -14.16 1.73 -19.16
N VAL A 155 -13.07 2.46 -19.43
CA VAL A 155 -13.09 3.64 -20.28
C VAL A 155 -12.52 3.28 -21.64
N GLU A 156 -13.24 3.65 -22.70
CA GLU A 156 -12.74 3.53 -24.09
C GLU A 156 -11.70 4.63 -24.38
N ALA A 157 -10.54 4.49 -23.75
CA ALA A 157 -9.41 5.39 -23.89
C ALA A 157 -8.11 4.60 -23.70
N GLU A 158 -7.02 5.15 -24.21
CA GLU A 158 -5.66 4.65 -23.99
C GLU A 158 -5.22 4.88 -22.53
N ALA A 159 -4.31 4.04 -22.04
CA ALA A 159 -3.80 4.18 -20.70
C ALA A 159 -2.71 5.25 -20.62
N ASN A 160 -2.91 6.28 -19.83
CA ASN A 160 -1.92 7.30 -19.53
C ASN A 160 -1.28 7.07 -18.15
N ILE A 161 -0.26 6.22 -18.13
CA ILE A 161 0.50 5.91 -16.90
C ILE A 161 1.14 7.18 -16.34
N ASN A 162 1.58 8.10 -17.19
CA ASN A 162 2.20 9.35 -16.75
C ASN A 162 1.24 10.19 -15.90
N ALA A 163 -0.01 10.31 -16.30
CA ALA A 163 -1.02 11.04 -15.53
C ALA A 163 -1.24 10.45 -14.14
N ALA A 164 -1.24 9.11 -14.02
CA ALA A 164 -1.37 8.43 -12.74
C ALA A 164 -0.15 8.67 -11.83
N LEU A 165 1.06 8.59 -12.39
CA LEU A 165 2.32 8.81 -11.65
C LEU A 165 2.46 10.27 -11.22
N GLU A 166 2.18 11.24 -12.08
CA GLU A 166 2.19 12.66 -11.76
C GLU A 166 1.20 12.98 -10.65
N TYR A 167 -0.02 12.47 -10.74
CA TYR A 167 -1.03 12.64 -9.69
C TYR A 167 -0.53 12.08 -8.37
N MET A 168 0.00 10.85 -8.38
CA MET A 168 0.54 10.22 -7.17
C MET A 168 1.66 11.06 -6.56
N MET A 169 2.64 11.52 -7.34
CA MET A 169 3.75 12.34 -6.88
C MET A 169 3.31 13.71 -6.37
N HIS A 170 2.26 14.28 -6.96
CA HIS A 170 1.74 15.58 -6.54
C HIS A 170 0.98 15.50 -5.22
N VAL A 171 0.12 14.51 -5.06
CA VAL A 171 -0.77 14.37 -3.90
C VAL A 171 -0.06 13.73 -2.70
N PHE A 172 0.73 12.66 -2.94
CA PHE A 172 1.39 11.93 -1.87
C PHE A 172 2.83 12.40 -1.69
N LYS A 173 3.03 13.28 -0.69
CA LYS A 173 4.35 13.89 -0.42
C LYS A 173 5.29 12.94 0.34
N LYS A 174 4.74 12.06 1.18
CA LYS A 174 5.52 11.08 1.94
C LYS A 174 5.87 9.89 1.05
N LYS A 175 7.05 9.30 1.31
CA LYS A 175 7.45 8.05 0.64
C LYS A 175 6.40 6.98 0.87
N SER A 176 5.92 6.37 -0.19
CA SER A 176 4.92 5.30 -0.18
C SER A 176 5.37 4.14 -1.05
N LEU A 177 4.81 2.97 -0.81
CA LEU A 177 4.92 1.82 -1.67
C LEU A 177 3.83 1.91 -2.73
N ALA A 178 4.16 1.82 -4.00
CA ALA A 178 3.21 1.87 -5.08
C ALA A 178 3.23 0.59 -5.91
N PHE A 179 2.05 0.10 -6.26
CA PHE A 179 1.87 -1.01 -7.19
C PHE A 179 1.07 -0.52 -8.39
N LEU A 180 1.68 -0.60 -9.56
CA LEU A 180 1.06 -0.21 -10.81
C LEU A 180 0.59 -1.46 -11.56
N PHE A 181 -0.71 -1.51 -11.87
CA PHE A 181 -1.35 -2.57 -12.64
C PHE A 181 -1.83 -2.01 -13.98
N SER A 182 -1.15 -2.36 -15.05
CA SER A 182 -1.48 -2.07 -16.43
C SER A 182 -0.98 -3.21 -17.31
N ASP A 183 -1.42 -3.31 -18.54
CA ASP A 183 -0.83 -4.21 -19.54
C ASP A 183 0.34 -3.55 -20.27
N PHE A 184 0.63 -2.28 -19.98
CA PHE A 184 1.74 -1.51 -20.54
C PHE A 184 1.74 -1.51 -22.07
N ALA A 185 0.54 -1.55 -22.67
CA ALA A 185 0.38 -1.55 -24.12
C ALA A 185 0.65 -0.18 -24.76
N ASP A 186 0.44 0.88 -23.99
CA ASP A 186 0.61 2.27 -24.43
C ASP A 186 1.97 2.84 -24.00
N ASP A 187 2.44 3.86 -24.70
CA ASP A 187 3.71 4.51 -24.42
C ASP A 187 3.68 5.29 -23.10
N PHE A 188 4.77 5.23 -22.34
CA PHE A 188 4.94 6.00 -21.11
C PHE A 188 6.36 6.56 -21.00
N ASP A 189 6.52 7.62 -20.19
CA ASP A 189 7.83 8.26 -19.98
C ASP A 189 8.68 7.51 -18.94
N ASP A 190 9.68 6.82 -19.42
CA ASP A 190 10.69 6.13 -18.59
C ASP A 190 11.36 7.05 -17.57
N LYS A 191 11.54 8.33 -17.89
CA LYS A 191 12.16 9.30 -16.97
C LYS A 191 11.23 9.59 -15.80
N LEU A 192 9.92 9.74 -16.09
CA LEU A 192 8.91 9.97 -15.06
C LEU A 192 8.78 8.76 -14.15
N LEU A 193 8.81 7.55 -14.70
CA LEU A 193 8.80 6.30 -13.94
C LEU A 193 10.02 6.22 -13.01
N LYS A 194 11.21 6.56 -13.49
CA LYS A 194 12.44 6.62 -12.68
C LYS A 194 12.38 7.67 -11.57
N ILE A 195 11.76 8.82 -11.82
CA ILE A 195 11.57 9.87 -10.82
C ILE A 195 10.58 9.38 -9.75
N ALA A 196 9.47 8.80 -10.17
CA ALA A 196 8.47 8.24 -9.27
C ALA A 196 9.06 7.13 -8.39
N SER A 197 9.88 6.23 -8.95
CA SER A 197 10.52 5.15 -8.20
C SER A 197 11.60 5.62 -7.22
N LYS A 198 12.20 6.81 -7.43
CA LYS A 198 13.11 7.43 -6.44
C LYS A 198 12.35 8.06 -5.28
N LYS A 199 11.20 8.67 -5.55
CA LYS A 199 10.38 9.35 -4.54
C LYS A 199 9.52 8.35 -3.75
N HIS A 200 8.95 7.41 -4.43
CA HIS A 200 8.15 6.32 -3.90
C HIS A 200 8.83 5.00 -4.29
N GLN A 201 8.48 3.93 -3.63
CA GLN A 201 8.95 2.60 -4.02
C GLN A 201 7.89 2.00 -4.95
N LEU A 202 8.18 1.94 -6.24
CA LEU A 202 7.28 1.47 -7.29
C LEU A 202 7.74 0.08 -7.77
#